data_060c477cee94e87bc1aa5a7dab7b798d
#
_entry.id   060c477cee94e87bc1aa5a7dab7b798d
#
_cell.length_a   1.000
_cell.length_b   1.000
_cell.length_c   1.000
_cell.angle_alpha   90.00
_cell.angle_beta   90.00
_cell.angle_gamma   90.00
#
_symmetry.space_group_name_H-M   'P 1'
#
loop_
_entity.id
_entity.type
_entity.pdbx_description
1 polymer ?
#
loop_
_entity_poly.entity_id
_entity_poly.type
_entity_poly.pdbx_seq_one_letter_code
_entity_poly.pdbx_strand_id
1 'polypeptide(L)'
;MALPALGAPARTQAAPYVVNVVAAENEYGDVIAQIGRSHVHVTSIISDPNTDPHSYESSTKDAAAVAQAQLIVVNGLGYDAFMQKLENASPRAGRVVIDVGRVFGRRVGDNPHQWYDPSTMPRVGELVVAQLARDDPADAATFRANLRTFDASLAAYTHAIAQVKRRFAGTPVAVTKPVFGYALAAAGLRVLTPSSFQLAIQEGNDPAPQDVQIEKGLFTGNKVKLFAYNQQAVAPITASLLPLARAHHIPIVGVYETKPRSMRYQQWMLAEMTAVYKALSTGVSTETLR
;
A
#
# COMPACT_ATOMS: atom_id res chain seq x y z
N MET A 1 -22.79 -19.48 -65.95
CA MET A 1 -23.55 -19.27 -64.69
C MET A 1 -22.56 -19.34 -63.53
N ALA A 2 -22.24 -18.21 -62.88
CA ALA A 2 -21.36 -18.14 -61.72
C ALA A 2 -22.23 -18.18 -60.47
N LEU A 3 -21.94 -19.08 -59.55
CA LEU A 3 -22.56 -19.18 -58.23
C LEU A 3 -22.03 -18.07 -57.29
N PRO A 4 -22.88 -17.37 -56.52
CA PRO A 4 -22.43 -16.40 -55.57
C PRO A 4 -21.77 -17.12 -54.35
N ALA A 5 -20.58 -16.65 -53.93
CA ALA A 5 -19.93 -17.10 -52.72
C ALA A 5 -20.75 -16.62 -51.50
N LEU A 6 -21.23 -17.57 -50.71
CA LEU A 6 -21.84 -17.29 -49.39
C LEU A 6 -20.78 -16.75 -48.47
N GLY A 7 -20.89 -15.46 -48.09
CA GLY A 7 -20.05 -14.83 -47.11
C GLY A 7 -20.22 -15.51 -45.75
N ALA A 8 -19.11 -15.88 -45.10
CA ALA A 8 -19.11 -16.40 -43.74
C ALA A 8 -19.70 -15.36 -42.75
N PRO A 9 -20.55 -15.77 -41.81
CA PRO A 9 -21.11 -14.83 -40.82
C PRO A 9 -20.01 -14.20 -39.99
N ALA A 10 -20.03 -12.87 -39.89
CA ALA A 10 -19.16 -12.14 -39.00
C ALA A 10 -19.38 -12.63 -37.54
N ARG A 11 -18.34 -13.15 -36.92
CA ARG A 11 -18.38 -13.47 -35.48
C ARG A 11 -18.62 -12.17 -34.72
N THR A 12 -19.81 -12.01 -34.17
CA THR A 12 -20.08 -11.00 -33.14
C THR A 12 -19.18 -11.31 -31.96
N GLN A 13 -18.16 -10.48 -31.74
CA GLN A 13 -17.32 -10.56 -30.57
C GLN A 13 -18.21 -10.17 -29.39
N ALA A 14 -18.48 -11.10 -28.49
CA ALA A 14 -19.18 -10.82 -27.24
C ALA A 14 -18.39 -9.73 -26.47
N ALA A 15 -19.13 -8.79 -25.87
CA ALA A 15 -18.47 -7.79 -24.99
C ALA A 15 -17.64 -8.49 -23.94
N PRO A 16 -16.43 -7.99 -23.62
CA PRO A 16 -15.56 -8.63 -22.64
C PRO A 16 -16.29 -8.74 -21.30
N TYR A 17 -16.15 -9.88 -20.65
CA TYR A 17 -16.65 -10.06 -19.29
C TYR A 17 -15.88 -9.15 -18.34
N VAL A 18 -16.60 -8.31 -17.57
CA VAL A 18 -15.99 -7.36 -16.66
C VAL A 18 -16.28 -7.76 -15.22
N VAL A 19 -15.25 -8.04 -14.44
CA VAL A 19 -15.34 -8.39 -13.02
C VAL A 19 -15.40 -7.12 -12.19
N ASN A 20 -16.43 -6.96 -11.35
CA ASN A 20 -16.50 -5.89 -10.38
C ASN A 20 -15.62 -6.24 -9.16
N VAL A 21 -14.63 -5.41 -8.89
CA VAL A 21 -13.67 -5.60 -7.81
C VAL A 21 -13.73 -4.40 -6.87
N VAL A 22 -13.76 -4.67 -5.57
CA VAL A 22 -13.57 -3.67 -4.53
C VAL A 22 -12.22 -3.91 -3.85
N ALA A 23 -11.41 -2.87 -3.75
CA ALA A 23 -10.24 -2.84 -2.91
C ALA A 23 -10.51 -1.89 -1.73
N ALA A 24 -10.20 -2.30 -0.51
CA ALA A 24 -10.36 -1.41 0.65
C ALA A 24 -9.47 -0.18 0.48
N GLU A 25 -8.22 -0.35 0.03
CA GLU A 25 -7.24 0.71 -0.18
C GLU A 25 -6.83 0.82 -1.66
N ASN A 26 -6.42 2.02 -2.06
CA ASN A 26 -6.13 2.33 -3.46
C ASN A 26 -4.80 1.74 -3.99
N GLU A 27 -3.89 1.34 -3.15
CA GLU A 27 -2.66 0.64 -3.54
C GLU A 27 -2.97 -0.78 -4.04
N TYR A 28 -3.88 -1.51 -3.38
CA TYR A 28 -4.35 -2.81 -3.89
C TYR A 28 -5.17 -2.61 -5.16
N GLY A 29 -6.05 -1.60 -5.18
CA GLY A 29 -6.86 -1.28 -6.35
C GLY A 29 -6.02 -0.96 -7.59
N ASP A 30 -4.90 -0.23 -7.42
CA ASP A 30 -3.98 0.08 -8.52
C ASP A 30 -3.34 -1.18 -9.10
N VAL A 31 -2.89 -2.11 -8.24
CA VAL A 31 -2.29 -3.38 -8.69
C VAL A 31 -3.32 -4.23 -9.43
N ILE A 32 -4.54 -4.34 -8.90
CA ILE A 32 -5.64 -5.07 -9.55
C ILE A 32 -5.95 -4.48 -10.92
N ALA A 33 -6.04 -3.15 -11.02
CA ALA A 33 -6.29 -2.47 -12.29
C ALA A 33 -5.16 -2.69 -13.32
N GLN A 34 -3.90 -2.76 -12.88
CA GLN A 34 -2.77 -3.06 -13.75
C GLN A 34 -2.82 -4.50 -14.29
N ILE A 35 -3.31 -5.46 -13.49
CA ILE A 35 -3.43 -6.87 -13.86
C ILE A 35 -4.67 -7.11 -14.73
N GLY A 36 -5.83 -6.65 -14.29
CA GLY A 36 -7.11 -6.92 -14.94
C GLY A 36 -7.41 -6.04 -16.15
N ARG A 37 -6.88 -4.81 -16.18
CA ARG A 37 -7.09 -3.79 -17.24
C ARG A 37 -8.59 -3.63 -17.59
N SER A 38 -8.97 -3.81 -18.85
CA SER A 38 -10.34 -3.69 -19.34
C SER A 38 -11.30 -4.80 -18.87
N HIS A 39 -10.78 -5.86 -18.24
CA HIS A 39 -11.56 -6.99 -17.73
C HIS A 39 -12.01 -6.81 -16.27
N VAL A 40 -11.65 -5.69 -15.65
CA VAL A 40 -12.04 -5.37 -14.26
C VAL A 40 -12.60 -3.95 -14.17
N HIS A 41 -13.62 -3.79 -13.32
CA HIS A 41 -14.05 -2.50 -12.82
C HIS A 41 -13.66 -2.40 -11.34
N VAL A 42 -12.61 -1.62 -11.04
CA VAL A 42 -12.07 -1.52 -9.70
C VAL A 42 -12.60 -0.28 -8.99
N THR A 43 -13.19 -0.49 -7.82
CA THR A 43 -13.55 0.57 -6.88
C THR A 43 -12.62 0.47 -5.68
N SER A 44 -11.78 1.50 -5.44
CA SER A 44 -11.03 1.64 -4.21
C SER A 44 -11.80 2.51 -3.24
N ILE A 45 -12.07 2.00 -2.03
CA ILE A 45 -12.86 2.72 -1.02
C ILE A 45 -12.03 3.87 -0.46
N ILE A 46 -10.89 3.57 0.17
CA ILE A 46 -9.95 4.58 0.67
C ILE A 46 -9.04 4.96 -0.49
N SER A 47 -9.22 6.17 -1.01
CA SER A 47 -8.47 6.69 -2.16
C SER A 47 -8.09 8.17 -2.02
N ASP A 48 -8.53 8.83 -0.96
CA ASP A 48 -8.14 10.20 -0.65
C ASP A 48 -7.00 10.17 0.35
N PRO A 49 -5.82 10.74 0.02
CA PRO A 49 -4.68 10.80 0.93
C PRO A 49 -4.93 11.58 2.23
N ASN A 50 -6.02 12.36 2.30
CA ASN A 50 -6.40 13.06 3.51
C ASN A 50 -7.36 12.25 4.41
N THR A 51 -7.75 11.05 3.99
CA THR A 51 -8.62 10.16 4.77
C THR A 51 -7.76 9.30 5.69
N ASP A 52 -8.03 9.34 6.98
CA ASP A 52 -7.47 8.41 7.95
C ASP A 52 -8.26 7.09 7.88
N PRO A 53 -7.61 5.96 7.51
CA PRO A 53 -8.28 4.67 7.39
C PRO A 53 -8.88 4.15 8.70
N HIS A 54 -8.26 4.48 9.83
CA HIS A 54 -8.73 4.03 11.15
C HIS A 54 -10.04 4.69 11.60
N SER A 55 -10.34 5.87 11.07
CA SER A 55 -11.56 6.63 11.37
C SER A 55 -12.55 6.69 10.20
N TYR A 56 -12.32 5.90 9.14
CA TYR A 56 -13.15 5.93 7.95
C TYR A 56 -14.58 5.45 8.21
N GLU A 57 -15.56 6.28 7.86
CA GLU A 57 -16.98 5.94 7.86
C GLU A 57 -17.46 5.64 6.44
N SER A 58 -17.97 4.42 6.23
CA SER A 58 -18.43 3.99 4.92
C SER A 58 -19.70 4.71 4.46
N SER A 59 -19.76 5.01 3.17
CA SER A 59 -20.88 5.67 2.52
C SER A 59 -21.87 4.66 1.89
N THR A 60 -23.06 5.15 1.50
CA THR A 60 -24.01 4.35 0.70
C THR A 60 -23.45 3.94 -0.66
N LYS A 61 -22.52 4.73 -1.22
CA LYS A 61 -21.81 4.40 -2.47
C LYS A 61 -20.88 3.20 -2.27
N ASP A 62 -20.19 3.14 -1.12
CA ASP A 62 -19.31 2.02 -0.78
C ASP A 62 -20.11 0.74 -0.58
N ALA A 63 -21.25 0.84 0.12
CA ALA A 63 -22.18 -0.28 0.29
C ALA A 63 -22.69 -0.81 -1.06
N ALA A 64 -23.04 0.06 -2.01
CA ALA A 64 -23.47 -0.33 -3.35
C ALA A 64 -22.33 -1.00 -4.13
N ALA A 65 -21.10 -0.50 -4.06
CA ALA A 65 -19.94 -1.10 -4.69
C ALA A 65 -19.65 -2.50 -4.12
N VAL A 66 -19.66 -2.64 -2.79
CA VAL A 66 -19.45 -3.94 -2.12
C VAL A 66 -20.56 -4.92 -2.48
N ALA A 67 -21.83 -4.49 -2.54
CA ALA A 67 -22.94 -5.37 -2.94
C ALA A 67 -22.76 -5.98 -4.35
N GLN A 68 -22.14 -5.24 -5.27
CA GLN A 68 -21.90 -5.68 -6.65
C GLN A 68 -20.58 -6.42 -6.84
N ALA A 69 -19.65 -6.34 -5.88
CA ALA A 69 -18.32 -6.91 -5.99
C ALA A 69 -18.34 -8.44 -6.08
N GLN A 70 -17.60 -8.99 -7.02
CA GLN A 70 -17.31 -10.42 -7.18
C GLN A 70 -16.00 -10.79 -6.46
N LEU A 71 -15.06 -9.86 -6.44
CA LEU A 71 -13.80 -9.96 -5.72
C LEU A 71 -13.63 -8.74 -4.80
N ILE A 72 -13.25 -9.01 -3.56
CA ILE A 72 -12.86 -7.97 -2.59
C ILE A 72 -11.43 -8.24 -2.15
N VAL A 73 -10.63 -7.18 -2.05
CA VAL A 73 -9.29 -7.24 -1.45
C VAL A 73 -9.27 -6.28 -0.27
N VAL A 74 -8.97 -6.82 0.91
CA VAL A 74 -8.85 -6.07 2.17
C VAL A 74 -7.44 -6.23 2.72
N ASN A 75 -6.93 -5.16 3.36
CA ASN A 75 -5.67 -5.25 4.09
C ASN A 75 -5.79 -6.21 5.29
N GLY A 76 -6.91 -6.17 6.00
CA GLY A 76 -7.14 -6.93 7.21
C GLY A 76 -6.44 -6.32 8.43
N LEU A 77 -6.19 -7.16 9.45
CA LEU A 77 -5.50 -6.78 10.70
C LEU A 77 -6.21 -5.67 11.50
N GLY A 78 -7.48 -5.40 11.22
CA GLY A 78 -8.25 -4.32 11.84
C GLY A 78 -8.08 -2.96 11.18
N TYR A 79 -7.23 -2.85 10.16
CA TYR A 79 -6.96 -1.59 9.46
C TYR A 79 -8.18 -1.05 8.72
N ASP A 80 -8.90 -1.94 8.04
CA ASP A 80 -10.10 -1.68 7.23
C ASP A 80 -11.35 -2.37 7.80
N ALA A 81 -11.51 -2.30 9.13
CA ALA A 81 -12.60 -2.99 9.83
C ALA A 81 -14.01 -2.60 9.35
N PHE A 82 -14.18 -1.44 8.70
CA PHE A 82 -15.43 -1.01 8.06
C PHE A 82 -15.85 -1.96 6.93
N MET A 83 -14.90 -2.61 6.24
CA MET A 83 -15.20 -3.55 5.16
C MET A 83 -16.00 -4.76 5.65
N GLN A 84 -15.67 -5.30 6.82
CA GLN A 84 -16.41 -6.41 7.41
C GLN A 84 -17.90 -6.06 7.64
N LYS A 85 -18.20 -4.81 8.02
CA LYS A 85 -19.58 -4.33 8.20
C LYS A 85 -20.32 -4.29 6.86
N LEU A 86 -19.65 -3.78 5.82
CA LEU A 86 -20.21 -3.70 4.46
C LEU A 86 -20.47 -5.09 3.86
N GLU A 87 -19.52 -6.01 4.03
CA GLU A 87 -19.65 -7.40 3.56
C GLU A 87 -20.81 -8.13 4.25
N ASN A 88 -20.94 -7.97 5.56
CA ASN A 88 -22.05 -8.56 6.36
C ASN A 88 -23.41 -7.98 5.98
N ALA A 89 -23.47 -6.69 5.65
CA ALA A 89 -24.70 -6.03 5.21
C ALA A 89 -25.12 -6.42 3.78
N SER A 90 -24.20 -6.94 2.98
CA SER A 90 -24.44 -7.28 1.58
C SER A 90 -23.87 -8.66 1.23
N PRO A 91 -24.40 -9.74 1.81
CA PRO A 91 -23.93 -11.10 1.53
C PRO A 91 -24.18 -11.44 0.05
N ARG A 92 -23.17 -12.02 -0.60
CA ARG A 92 -23.23 -12.43 -2.02
C ARG A 92 -22.61 -13.80 -2.19
N ALA A 93 -23.38 -14.75 -2.71
CA ALA A 93 -22.87 -16.07 -3.07
C ALA A 93 -21.79 -15.97 -4.15
N GLY A 94 -20.73 -16.73 -3.98
CA GLY A 94 -19.61 -16.75 -4.94
C GLY A 94 -18.65 -15.57 -4.85
N ARG A 95 -18.90 -14.56 -4.01
CA ARG A 95 -17.92 -13.51 -3.75
C ARG A 95 -16.66 -14.09 -3.12
N VAL A 96 -15.51 -13.68 -3.60
CA VAL A 96 -14.21 -14.02 -3.02
C VAL A 96 -13.64 -12.82 -2.28
N VAL A 97 -13.11 -13.05 -1.08
CA VAL A 97 -12.41 -12.04 -0.29
C VAL A 97 -10.97 -12.48 -0.11
N ILE A 98 -10.03 -11.64 -0.54
CA ILE A 98 -8.60 -11.78 -0.29
C ILE A 98 -8.28 -10.88 0.91
N ASP A 99 -8.09 -11.49 2.07
CA ASP A 99 -7.59 -10.81 3.28
C ASP A 99 -6.06 -10.95 3.29
N VAL A 100 -5.37 -9.84 3.01
CA VAL A 100 -3.91 -9.82 2.86
C VAL A 100 -3.23 -10.22 4.17
N GLY A 101 -3.73 -9.78 5.32
CA GLY A 101 -3.23 -10.19 6.64
C GLY A 101 -3.22 -11.70 6.82
N ARG A 102 -4.32 -12.37 6.47
CA ARG A 102 -4.43 -13.82 6.51
C ARG A 102 -3.49 -14.53 5.54
N VAL A 103 -3.34 -13.98 4.34
CA VAL A 103 -2.42 -14.54 3.31
C VAL A 103 -1.00 -14.65 3.84
N PHE A 104 -0.57 -13.68 4.66
CA PHE A 104 0.76 -13.67 5.26
C PHE A 104 0.80 -14.24 6.69
N GLY A 105 -0.28 -14.85 7.18
CA GLY A 105 -0.37 -15.42 8.52
C GLY A 105 -0.22 -14.42 9.65
N ARG A 106 -0.46 -13.15 9.38
CA ARG A 106 -0.38 -12.04 10.35
C ARG A 106 -1.66 -11.96 11.19
N ARG A 107 -1.57 -11.29 12.34
CA ARG A 107 -2.66 -11.18 13.33
C ARG A 107 -2.95 -9.73 13.66
N VAL A 108 -4.14 -9.46 14.16
CA VAL A 108 -4.48 -8.15 14.76
C VAL A 108 -3.45 -7.81 15.84
N GLY A 109 -2.91 -6.60 15.79
CA GLY A 109 -1.79 -6.14 16.62
C GLY A 109 -0.43 -6.16 15.90
N ASP A 110 -0.28 -6.90 14.79
CA ASP A 110 0.88 -6.75 13.92
C ASP A 110 0.79 -5.43 13.14
N ASN A 111 1.92 -4.96 12.60
CA ASN A 111 1.95 -3.77 11.75
C ASN A 111 1.04 -3.96 10.51
N PRO A 112 -0.02 -3.15 10.34
CA PRO A 112 -0.97 -3.35 9.25
C PRO A 112 -0.47 -2.85 7.89
N HIS A 113 0.59 -2.06 7.81
CA HIS A 113 1.05 -1.39 6.58
C HIS A 113 1.78 -2.35 5.63
N GLN A 114 1.11 -3.46 5.27
CA GLN A 114 1.68 -4.60 4.57
C GLN A 114 2.13 -4.28 3.15
N TRP A 115 1.52 -3.29 2.49
CA TRP A 115 1.92 -2.87 1.15
C TRP A 115 3.36 -2.37 1.05
N TYR A 116 3.99 -2.06 2.17
CA TYR A 116 5.41 -1.70 2.25
C TYR A 116 6.36 -2.90 2.34
N ASP A 117 5.84 -4.11 2.54
CA ASP A 117 6.63 -5.33 2.42
C ASP A 117 6.78 -5.67 0.93
N PRO A 118 8.01 -5.75 0.39
CA PRO A 118 8.22 -5.98 -1.05
C PRO A 118 7.60 -7.27 -1.59
N SER A 119 7.30 -8.24 -0.71
CA SER A 119 6.68 -9.51 -1.10
C SER A 119 5.17 -9.45 -1.22
N THR A 120 4.53 -8.41 -0.67
CA THR A 120 3.07 -8.34 -0.55
C THR A 120 2.38 -8.24 -1.90
N MET A 121 2.72 -7.25 -2.71
CA MET A 121 1.99 -7.02 -3.97
C MET A 121 2.21 -8.09 -5.03
N PRO A 122 3.39 -8.72 -5.19
CA PRO A 122 3.52 -9.90 -6.04
C PRO A 122 2.55 -11.02 -5.61
N ARG A 123 2.48 -11.31 -4.31
CA ARG A 123 1.59 -12.37 -3.79
C ARG A 123 0.11 -12.04 -3.96
N VAL A 124 -0.29 -10.80 -3.70
CA VAL A 124 -1.66 -10.32 -3.96
C VAL A 124 -1.98 -10.46 -5.45
N GLY A 125 -1.05 -10.07 -6.34
CA GLY A 125 -1.20 -10.22 -7.78
C GLY A 125 -1.43 -11.66 -8.23
N GLU A 126 -0.70 -12.63 -7.66
CA GLU A 126 -0.91 -14.06 -7.93
C GLU A 126 -2.35 -14.51 -7.57
N LEU A 127 -2.86 -14.08 -6.41
CA LEU A 127 -4.21 -14.43 -5.95
C LEU A 127 -5.29 -13.78 -6.80
N VAL A 128 -5.08 -12.52 -7.19
CA VAL A 128 -5.96 -11.78 -8.11
C VAL A 128 -6.02 -12.51 -9.46
N VAL A 129 -4.88 -12.86 -10.06
CA VAL A 129 -4.82 -13.63 -11.32
C VAL A 129 -5.53 -14.97 -11.18
N ALA A 130 -5.32 -15.69 -10.06
CA ALA A 130 -5.98 -16.96 -9.84
C ALA A 130 -7.52 -16.83 -9.81
N GLN A 131 -8.04 -15.73 -9.24
CA GLN A 131 -9.47 -15.48 -9.22
C GLN A 131 -9.99 -15.01 -10.59
N LEU A 132 -9.34 -14.00 -11.21
CA LEU A 132 -9.76 -13.50 -12.52
C LEU A 132 -9.75 -14.60 -13.59
N ALA A 133 -8.78 -15.52 -13.54
CA ALA A 133 -8.73 -16.66 -14.46
C ALA A 133 -9.83 -17.71 -14.22
N ARG A 134 -10.46 -17.74 -13.06
CA ARG A 134 -11.67 -18.55 -12.80
C ARG A 134 -12.91 -17.87 -13.34
N ASP A 135 -13.00 -16.55 -13.15
CA ASP A 135 -14.15 -15.76 -13.59
C ASP A 135 -14.17 -15.56 -15.10
N ASP A 136 -12.99 -15.43 -15.72
CA ASP A 136 -12.79 -15.28 -17.17
C ASP A 136 -11.63 -16.19 -17.66
N PRO A 137 -11.90 -17.49 -17.87
CA PRO A 137 -10.88 -18.45 -18.31
C PRO A 137 -10.30 -18.13 -19.70
N ALA A 138 -11.07 -17.45 -20.57
CA ALA A 138 -10.64 -17.09 -21.92
C ALA A 138 -9.44 -16.13 -21.88
N ASP A 139 -9.40 -15.22 -20.91
CA ASP A 139 -8.35 -14.22 -20.74
C ASP A 139 -7.30 -14.55 -19.66
N ALA A 140 -7.30 -15.79 -19.14
CA ALA A 140 -6.35 -16.23 -18.13
C ALA A 140 -4.88 -16.03 -18.53
N ALA A 141 -4.53 -16.19 -19.81
CA ALA A 141 -3.19 -15.96 -20.32
C ALA A 141 -2.81 -14.47 -20.27
N THR A 142 -3.76 -13.58 -20.57
CA THR A 142 -3.62 -12.13 -20.52
C THR A 142 -3.35 -11.67 -19.09
N PHE A 143 -4.11 -12.15 -18.10
CA PHE A 143 -3.90 -11.80 -16.68
C PHE A 143 -2.52 -12.22 -16.19
N ARG A 144 -2.07 -13.44 -16.54
CA ARG A 144 -0.70 -13.90 -16.20
C ARG A 144 0.38 -13.05 -16.88
N ALA A 145 0.17 -12.62 -18.12
CA ALA A 145 1.13 -11.75 -18.82
C ALA A 145 1.19 -10.36 -18.16
N ASN A 146 0.04 -9.80 -17.77
CA ASN A 146 -0.03 -8.52 -17.08
C ASN A 146 0.63 -8.59 -15.69
N LEU A 147 0.44 -9.69 -14.94
CA LEU A 147 1.14 -9.91 -13.66
C LEU A 147 2.66 -9.92 -13.87
N ARG A 148 3.18 -10.67 -14.85
CA ARG A 148 4.63 -10.64 -15.15
C ARG A 148 5.13 -9.23 -15.47
N THR A 149 4.33 -8.43 -16.19
CA THR A 149 4.67 -7.04 -16.49
C THR A 149 4.70 -6.18 -15.22
N PHE A 150 3.74 -6.38 -14.32
CA PHE A 150 3.71 -5.71 -13.03
C PHE A 150 4.91 -6.11 -12.17
N ASP A 151 5.20 -7.42 -12.03
CA ASP A 151 6.33 -7.91 -11.23
C ASP A 151 7.66 -7.36 -11.78
N ALA A 152 7.84 -7.37 -13.09
CA ALA A 152 9.02 -6.77 -13.72
C ALA A 152 9.15 -5.27 -13.43
N SER A 153 8.03 -4.55 -13.32
CA SER A 153 8.04 -3.12 -12.99
C SER A 153 8.49 -2.80 -11.56
N LEU A 154 8.49 -3.79 -10.65
CA LEU A 154 8.99 -3.67 -9.28
C LEU A 154 10.53 -3.73 -9.20
N ALA A 155 11.22 -4.11 -10.29
CA ALA A 155 12.68 -4.29 -10.28
C ALA A 155 13.44 -3.03 -9.83
N ALA A 156 13.00 -1.84 -10.23
CA ALA A 156 13.64 -0.59 -9.80
C ALA A 156 13.49 -0.37 -8.27
N TYR A 157 12.34 -0.67 -7.71
CA TYR A 157 12.08 -0.59 -6.26
C TYR A 157 12.93 -1.59 -5.48
N THR A 158 12.93 -2.86 -5.88
CA THR A 158 13.75 -3.89 -5.22
C THR A 158 15.25 -3.59 -5.33
N HIS A 159 15.68 -3.02 -6.46
CA HIS A 159 17.05 -2.56 -6.62
C HIS A 159 17.39 -1.39 -5.65
N ALA A 160 16.49 -0.43 -5.50
CA ALA A 160 16.67 0.70 -4.57
C ALA A 160 16.77 0.21 -3.11
N ILE A 161 15.92 -0.75 -2.68
CA ILE A 161 16.03 -1.42 -1.38
C ILE A 161 17.41 -2.04 -1.21
N ALA A 162 17.86 -2.82 -2.20
CA ALA A 162 19.15 -3.49 -2.17
C ALA A 162 20.33 -2.48 -2.12
N GLN A 163 20.21 -1.34 -2.77
CA GLN A 163 21.21 -0.26 -2.70
C GLN A 163 21.30 0.33 -1.30
N VAL A 164 20.15 0.67 -0.69
CA VAL A 164 20.11 1.17 0.70
C VAL A 164 20.72 0.13 1.64
N LYS A 165 20.31 -1.13 1.53
CA LYS A 165 20.80 -2.22 2.36
C LYS A 165 22.31 -2.39 2.25
N ARG A 166 22.88 -2.41 1.04
CA ARG A 166 24.33 -2.58 0.85
C ARG A 166 25.15 -1.46 1.49
N ARG A 167 24.64 -0.22 1.46
CA ARG A 167 25.40 0.95 1.87
C ARG A 167 25.14 1.38 3.30
N PHE A 168 23.93 1.13 3.82
CA PHE A 168 23.44 1.72 5.04
C PHE A 168 22.82 0.71 6.03
N ALA A 169 23.00 -0.60 5.83
CA ALA A 169 22.47 -1.59 6.77
C ALA A 169 22.93 -1.29 8.22
N GLY A 170 22.01 -1.46 9.17
CA GLY A 170 22.22 -1.17 10.59
C GLY A 170 22.09 0.32 10.96
N THR A 171 21.95 1.23 9.98
CA THR A 171 21.80 2.65 10.26
C THR A 171 20.54 2.90 11.07
N PRO A 172 20.65 3.62 12.21
CA PRO A 172 19.51 3.94 13.06
C PRO A 172 18.64 5.05 12.43
N VAL A 173 17.32 4.86 12.51
CA VAL A 173 16.31 5.78 11.98
C VAL A 173 15.20 6.00 12.99
N ALA A 174 14.50 7.15 12.89
CA ALA A 174 13.27 7.43 13.63
C ALA A 174 12.07 7.39 12.69
N VAL A 175 10.89 7.12 13.24
CA VAL A 175 9.61 7.10 12.52
C VAL A 175 8.54 7.78 13.38
N THR A 176 7.42 8.25 12.78
CA THR A 176 6.28 8.74 13.57
C THR A 176 5.35 7.62 14.02
N LYS A 177 5.16 6.61 13.16
CA LYS A 177 4.32 5.43 13.40
C LYS A 177 4.83 4.28 12.51
N PRO A 178 4.35 3.05 12.64
CA PRO A 178 4.98 1.90 11.96
C PRO A 178 4.74 1.81 10.44
N VAL A 179 4.23 2.86 9.80
CA VAL A 179 3.84 2.90 8.37
C VAL A 179 4.92 2.31 7.46
N PHE A 180 6.12 2.85 7.51
CA PHE A 180 7.22 2.49 6.61
C PHE A 180 8.10 1.34 7.14
N GLY A 181 7.68 0.71 8.23
CA GLY A 181 8.49 -0.27 8.98
C GLY A 181 8.97 -1.44 8.15
N TYR A 182 8.11 -2.03 7.29
CA TYR A 182 8.51 -3.16 6.44
C TYR A 182 9.55 -2.77 5.39
N ALA A 183 9.41 -1.61 4.75
CA ALA A 183 10.39 -1.14 3.77
C ALA A 183 11.74 -0.83 4.43
N LEU A 184 11.74 -0.20 5.62
CA LEU A 184 12.95 0.07 6.39
C LEU A 184 13.64 -1.24 6.80
N ALA A 185 12.87 -2.24 7.27
CA ALA A 185 13.39 -3.55 7.62
C ALA A 185 13.99 -4.28 6.41
N ALA A 186 13.29 -4.28 5.25
CA ALA A 186 13.79 -4.85 4.01
C ALA A 186 15.11 -4.19 3.56
N ALA A 187 15.23 -2.87 3.77
CA ALA A 187 16.43 -2.08 3.52
C ALA A 187 17.52 -2.25 4.61
N GLY A 188 17.27 -3.08 5.63
CA GLY A 188 18.23 -3.35 6.70
C GLY A 188 18.46 -2.17 7.66
N LEU A 189 17.58 -1.18 7.69
CA LEU A 189 17.65 -0.05 8.59
C LEU A 189 17.05 -0.40 9.96
N ARG A 190 17.52 0.23 11.00
CA ARG A 190 17.13 -0.06 12.39
C ARG A 190 16.29 1.08 12.97
N VAL A 191 15.00 0.84 13.16
CA VAL A 191 14.09 1.79 13.82
C VAL A 191 14.41 1.84 15.30
N LEU A 192 14.64 3.06 15.85
CA LEU A 192 14.89 3.31 17.26
C LEU A 192 13.72 3.92 18.01
N THR A 193 12.73 4.46 17.31
CA THR A 193 11.48 4.96 17.92
C THR A 193 10.83 3.85 18.74
N PRO A 194 10.50 4.06 20.03
CA PRO A 194 9.84 3.05 20.84
C PRO A 194 8.56 2.51 20.18
N SER A 195 8.35 1.20 20.22
CA SER A 195 7.16 0.58 19.65
C SER A 195 5.87 1.08 20.31
N SER A 196 5.91 1.34 21.61
CA SER A 196 4.80 1.96 22.37
C SER A 196 4.44 3.36 21.86
N PHE A 197 5.46 4.19 21.54
CA PHE A 197 5.24 5.49 20.91
C PHE A 197 4.55 5.33 19.54
N GLN A 198 5.08 4.46 18.69
CA GLN A 198 4.53 4.21 17.35
C GLN A 198 3.08 3.74 17.41
N LEU A 199 2.77 2.81 18.34
CA LEU A 199 1.42 2.27 18.50
C LEU A 199 0.45 3.33 19.01
N ALA A 200 0.83 4.13 20.01
CA ALA A 200 -0.01 5.21 20.50
C ALA A 200 -0.39 6.18 19.38
N ILE A 201 0.58 6.62 18.57
CA ILE A 201 0.30 7.49 17.41
C ILE A 201 -0.59 6.80 16.38
N GLN A 202 -0.40 5.50 16.11
CA GLN A 202 -1.24 4.74 15.18
C GLN A 202 -2.69 4.66 15.63
N GLU A 203 -2.92 4.54 16.94
CA GLU A 203 -4.26 4.46 17.54
C GLU A 203 -4.89 5.83 17.82
N GLY A 204 -4.22 6.93 17.45
CA GLY A 204 -4.69 8.29 17.72
C GLY A 204 -4.60 8.70 19.20
N ASN A 205 -3.82 7.97 20.00
CA ASN A 205 -3.61 8.25 21.42
C ASN A 205 -2.35 9.08 21.65
N ASP A 206 -2.30 9.78 22.78
CA ASP A 206 -1.08 10.46 23.22
C ASP A 206 -0.07 9.43 23.75
N PRO A 207 1.19 9.44 23.26
CA PRO A 207 2.24 8.58 23.79
C PRO A 207 2.59 8.89 25.23
N ALA A 208 3.04 7.89 25.98
CA ALA A 208 3.50 8.08 27.35
C ALA A 208 4.63 9.13 27.41
N PRO A 209 4.67 10.02 28.44
CA PRO A 209 5.67 11.07 28.54
C PRO A 209 7.13 10.60 28.46
N GLN A 210 7.40 9.42 28.99
CA GLN A 210 8.73 8.81 28.90
C GLN A 210 9.10 8.41 27.46
N ASP A 211 8.14 7.90 26.68
CA ASP A 211 8.37 7.55 25.26
C ASP A 211 8.60 8.80 24.42
N VAL A 212 7.87 9.89 24.72
CA VAL A 212 8.10 11.21 24.11
C VAL A 212 9.51 11.71 24.41
N GLN A 213 9.99 11.54 25.64
CA GLN A 213 11.35 11.93 26.02
C GLN A 213 12.41 11.09 25.30
N ILE A 214 12.21 9.77 25.23
CA ILE A 214 13.10 8.88 24.48
C ILE A 214 13.13 9.32 23.01
N GLU A 215 11.97 9.52 22.38
CA GLU A 215 11.87 9.92 20.98
C GLU A 215 12.58 11.25 20.72
N LYS A 216 12.32 12.30 21.51
CA LYS A 216 13.04 13.58 21.43
C LYS A 216 14.55 13.40 21.60
N GLY A 217 14.96 12.51 22.52
CA GLY A 217 16.35 12.17 22.77
C GLY A 217 17.07 11.48 21.60
N LEU A 218 16.33 10.90 20.65
CA LEU A 218 16.90 10.37 19.41
C LEU A 218 17.44 11.50 18.52
N PHE A 219 16.74 12.62 18.48
CA PHE A 219 17.10 13.79 17.68
C PHE A 219 18.18 14.63 18.40
N THR A 220 17.92 15.03 19.63
CA THR A 220 18.85 15.90 20.39
C THR A 220 20.19 15.24 20.66
N GLY A 221 20.22 13.90 20.75
CA GLY A 221 21.45 13.10 20.90
C GLY A 221 22.08 12.65 19.58
N ASN A 222 21.56 13.08 18.41
CA ASN A 222 22.01 12.66 17.08
C ASN A 222 22.10 11.12 16.91
N LYS A 223 21.21 10.38 17.59
CA LYS A 223 21.20 8.91 17.63
C LYS A 223 20.64 8.29 16.36
N VAL A 224 19.92 9.06 15.54
CA VAL A 224 19.33 8.62 14.28
C VAL A 224 19.88 9.44 13.11
N LYS A 225 19.86 8.85 11.92
CA LYS A 225 20.41 9.43 10.69
C LYS A 225 19.34 9.79 9.65
N LEU A 226 18.07 9.49 9.96
CA LEU A 226 16.91 9.76 9.12
C LEU A 226 15.67 9.76 9.99
N PHE A 227 14.71 10.60 9.65
CA PHE A 227 13.36 10.64 10.22
C PHE A 227 12.33 10.37 9.11
N ALA A 228 11.67 9.21 9.15
CA ALA A 228 10.55 8.91 8.26
C ALA A 228 9.25 9.45 8.91
N TYR A 229 8.73 10.51 8.32
CA TYR A 229 7.59 11.27 8.83
C TYR A 229 6.33 10.95 8.01
N ASN A 230 5.27 10.45 8.68
CA ASN A 230 4.00 10.23 8.03
C ASN A 230 3.31 11.57 7.75
N GLN A 231 3.03 11.84 6.48
CA GLN A 231 2.43 13.09 6.01
C GLN A 231 0.89 13.15 6.19
N GLN A 232 0.26 12.01 6.46
CA GLN A 232 -1.21 11.89 6.46
C GLN A 232 -1.81 11.80 7.87
N ALA A 233 -1.05 11.33 8.87
CA ALA A 233 -1.49 11.29 10.26
C ALA A 233 -0.64 12.24 11.12
N VAL A 234 -1.00 13.51 11.10
CA VAL A 234 -0.27 14.58 11.79
C VAL A 234 -0.91 14.85 13.14
N ALA A 235 -0.26 14.39 14.22
CA ALA A 235 -0.60 14.78 15.60
C ALA A 235 0.31 15.93 16.06
N PRO A 236 -0.11 16.77 17.02
CA PRO A 236 0.72 17.86 17.56
C PRO A 236 2.11 17.37 18.05
N ILE A 237 2.14 16.19 18.68
CA ILE A 237 3.39 15.60 19.15
C ILE A 237 4.34 15.24 17.99
N THR A 238 3.83 14.61 16.94
CA THR A 238 4.65 14.25 15.77
C THR A 238 5.13 15.48 15.01
N ALA A 239 4.27 16.50 14.87
CA ALA A 239 4.65 17.78 14.27
C ALA A 239 5.76 18.49 15.06
N SER A 240 5.78 18.37 16.38
CA SER A 240 6.82 18.95 17.24
C SER A 240 8.23 18.36 17.03
N LEU A 241 8.33 17.17 16.41
CA LEU A 241 9.60 16.52 16.10
C LEU A 241 10.26 17.09 14.84
N LEU A 242 9.50 17.70 13.92
CA LEU A 242 10.04 18.29 12.68
C LEU A 242 11.09 19.40 12.93
N PRO A 243 10.80 20.42 13.79
CA PRO A 243 11.81 21.43 14.11
C PRO A 243 13.02 20.84 14.82
N LEU A 244 12.86 19.79 15.67
CA LEU A 244 13.98 19.10 16.29
C LEU A 244 14.87 18.41 15.24
N ALA A 245 14.27 17.66 14.31
CA ALA A 245 15.01 17.01 13.24
C ALA A 245 15.82 18.02 12.41
N ARG A 246 15.20 19.17 12.05
CA ARG A 246 15.86 20.23 11.29
C ARG A 246 16.99 20.90 12.09
N ALA A 247 16.78 21.20 13.38
CA ALA A 247 17.79 21.81 14.24
C ALA A 247 19.02 20.91 14.42
N HIS A 248 18.84 19.61 14.37
CA HIS A 248 19.92 18.62 14.49
C HIS A 248 20.40 18.06 13.16
N HIS A 249 20.02 18.69 12.03
CA HIS A 249 20.42 18.30 10.68
C HIS A 249 20.10 16.83 10.32
N ILE A 250 19.03 16.28 10.90
CA ILE A 250 18.54 14.95 10.58
C ILE A 250 17.58 15.06 9.40
N PRO A 251 17.90 14.46 8.24
CA PRO A 251 17.06 14.55 7.06
C PRO A 251 15.70 13.89 7.28
N ILE A 252 14.66 14.52 6.75
CA ILE A 252 13.27 14.09 6.86
C ILE A 252 12.83 13.50 5.52
N VAL A 253 12.21 12.32 5.56
CA VAL A 253 11.57 11.67 4.41
C VAL A 253 10.10 11.54 4.70
N GLY A 254 9.26 12.16 3.86
CA GLY A 254 7.82 12.02 3.93
C GLY A 254 7.37 10.63 3.43
N VAL A 255 6.54 9.96 4.23
CA VAL A 255 5.93 8.66 3.89
C VAL A 255 4.42 8.76 4.02
N TYR A 256 3.69 7.87 3.34
CA TYR A 256 2.24 7.97 3.19
C TYR A 256 1.56 6.64 3.49
N GLU A 257 0.32 6.67 3.94
CA GLU A 257 -0.52 5.47 4.14
C GLU A 257 -1.36 5.16 2.91
N THR A 258 -1.80 6.19 2.21
CA THR A 258 -2.62 6.07 0.99
C THR A 258 -1.78 6.44 -0.22
N LYS A 259 -1.83 5.62 -1.24
CA LYS A 259 -1.08 5.85 -2.48
C LYS A 259 -1.45 7.20 -3.12
N PRO A 260 -0.47 8.07 -3.44
CA PRO A 260 -0.74 9.31 -4.15
C PRO A 260 -1.45 9.05 -5.49
N ARG A 261 -2.49 9.84 -5.79
CA ARG A 261 -3.33 9.65 -7.00
C ARG A 261 -2.55 9.74 -8.32
N SER A 262 -1.49 10.56 -8.35
CA SER A 262 -0.65 10.77 -9.53
C SER A 262 0.34 9.64 -9.82
N MET A 263 0.50 8.69 -8.90
CA MET A 263 1.50 7.63 -8.99
C MET A 263 0.85 6.26 -9.09
N ARG A 264 1.51 5.33 -9.79
CA ARG A 264 1.27 3.89 -9.64
C ARG A 264 1.98 3.37 -8.40
N TYR A 265 1.55 2.24 -7.88
CA TYR A 265 2.14 1.61 -6.69
C TYR A 265 3.67 1.53 -6.75
N GLN A 266 4.22 0.97 -7.83
CA GLN A 266 5.66 0.79 -7.98
C GLN A 266 6.44 2.11 -8.08
N GLN A 267 5.82 3.16 -8.62
CA GLN A 267 6.42 4.50 -8.69
C GLN A 267 6.49 5.14 -7.31
N TRP A 268 5.42 5.02 -6.53
CA TRP A 268 5.35 5.49 -5.16
C TRP A 268 6.41 4.83 -4.28
N MET A 269 6.47 3.48 -4.27
CA MET A 269 7.46 2.72 -3.52
C MET A 269 8.90 3.10 -3.90
N LEU A 270 9.18 3.23 -5.19
CA LEU A 270 10.48 3.65 -5.68
C LEU A 270 10.84 5.08 -5.24
N ALA A 271 9.88 6.01 -5.30
CA ALA A 271 10.09 7.41 -4.93
C ALA A 271 10.50 7.55 -3.46
N GLU A 272 9.78 6.87 -2.55
CA GLU A 272 10.10 6.89 -1.11
C GLU A 272 11.46 6.24 -0.82
N MET A 273 11.76 5.10 -1.41
CA MET A 273 13.06 4.44 -1.20
C MET A 273 14.22 5.25 -1.80
N THR A 274 13.99 5.95 -2.91
CA THR A 274 14.96 6.88 -3.49
C THR A 274 15.19 8.09 -2.56
N ALA A 275 14.13 8.60 -1.93
CA ALA A 275 14.22 9.66 -0.93
C ALA A 275 15.04 9.20 0.29
N VAL A 276 14.84 7.97 0.77
CA VAL A 276 15.66 7.37 1.84
C VAL A 276 17.14 7.31 1.44
N TYR A 277 17.43 6.79 0.24
CA TYR A 277 18.81 6.73 -0.24
C TYR A 277 19.47 8.10 -0.30
N LYS A 278 18.75 9.09 -0.85
CA LYS A 278 19.21 10.48 -0.96
C LYS A 278 19.46 11.08 0.44
N ALA A 279 18.52 10.91 1.35
CA ALA A 279 18.63 11.41 2.72
C ALA A 279 19.88 10.85 3.43
N LEU A 280 20.09 9.54 3.36
CA LEU A 280 21.23 8.87 4.00
C LEU A 280 22.58 9.16 3.31
N SER A 281 22.59 9.43 2.00
CA SER A 281 23.83 9.68 1.27
C SER A 281 24.28 11.14 1.26
N THR A 282 23.34 12.08 1.29
CA THR A 282 23.61 13.52 1.10
C THR A 282 23.07 14.41 2.22
N GLY A 283 22.31 13.88 3.16
CA GLY A 283 21.64 14.67 4.21
C GLY A 283 20.46 15.53 3.70
N VAL A 284 20.00 15.33 2.46
CA VAL A 284 18.93 16.15 1.87
C VAL A 284 17.57 15.55 2.16
N SER A 285 16.69 16.32 2.79
CA SER A 285 15.30 15.96 3.05
C SER A 285 14.46 15.88 1.78
N THR A 286 13.46 14.99 1.78
CA THR A 286 12.38 14.90 0.80
C THR A 286 11.08 14.75 1.58
N GLU A 287 10.54 15.86 2.06
CA GLU A 287 9.39 15.84 2.97
C GLU A 287 8.08 15.51 2.25
N THR A 288 7.98 15.83 0.96
CA THR A 288 6.80 15.54 0.13
C THR A 288 7.22 14.89 -1.18
N LEU A 289 6.45 13.89 -1.63
CA LEU A 289 6.58 13.34 -2.97
C LEU A 289 5.93 14.31 -3.98
N ARG A 290 6.56 14.49 -5.12
CA ARG A 290 6.08 15.34 -6.23
C ARG A 290 5.85 14.51 -7.47
#